data_2c5721b74e84c29759d3a308132510c0
#
_entry.id   2c5721b74e84c29759d3a308132510c0
#
_cell.length_a   1.000
_cell.length_b   1.000
_cell.length_c   1.000
_cell.angle_alpha   90.00
_cell.angle_beta   90.00
_cell.angle_gamma   90.00
#
_symmetry.space_group_name_H-M   'P 1'
#
loop_
_entity.id
_entity.type
_entity.pdbx_description
1 polymer ?
#
loop_
_entity_poly.entity_id
_entity_poly.type
_entity_poly.pdbx_seq_one_letter_code
_entity_poly.pdbx_strand_id
1 'polypeptide(L)'
;MRKEAADIRKLKKYKPTRFMAEGSAYNRELADLAVSFIGCLKHTKGEWYGQNFELIDWQEQIIRDLFGIVKPNGYRQFNTAYIEIAKKQGKSELAAAVALLLTCGDMEYGGEVYGCASDRQQASIVFDVACGMVEQCPALKSRIKPVLSQKRLIYKPLGSFYQVLSAEAYTKHGLNVHAVVFDELHAQPNRQLYDVMTHGSGDARKQPLYFLITTAGNDVNSICYEVHQKARDILDGRKIDPTFYPVIYGADEADDWTSPKVWKKANPSLGITVDIEKLEAACESARQNPAEENLFRQLRLCQWVKQAVRWMPMEKWDKCAFAVDPEALQGRACYGGLDLSSTTDITAFVLVFPPEYAGDKYVILPFFWIPEDNLDLRVRRDHVPYDVWEKQGYLKTTEGNVVHYGFIESFIDELGAKYNIREIAFDRWGATQMVQNLEGLGFTVVPFGQGFKDMSPPTKELMRLTLDEQLAHGGHPVLRWMMDNIHVRTDPAGNVKPDKEKSTEKIDGAVATIMALDRAIRGGGDTGASIYDERGLLLL
;
A
#
# COMPACT_ATOMS: atom_id res chain seq x y z
N MET A 1 -22.98 -33.52 3.16
CA MET A 1 -22.22 -32.67 2.23
C MET A 1 -20.90 -32.11 2.83
N ARG A 2 -20.84 -31.60 4.11
CA ARG A 2 -19.61 -31.01 4.70
C ARG A 2 -18.46 -32.01 4.92
N LYS A 3 -18.70 -33.25 5.29
CA LYS A 3 -17.64 -34.27 5.47
C LYS A 3 -16.95 -34.64 4.13
N GLU A 4 -17.72 -34.79 3.06
CA GLU A 4 -17.17 -35.09 1.73
C GLU A 4 -16.33 -33.93 1.16
N ALA A 5 -16.72 -32.67 1.40
CA ALA A 5 -15.95 -31.52 0.96
C ALA A 5 -14.59 -31.38 1.69
N ALA A 6 -14.53 -31.71 2.99
CA ALA A 6 -13.30 -31.71 3.77
C ALA A 6 -12.33 -32.81 3.30
N ASP A 7 -12.82 -34.00 2.98
CA ASP A 7 -12.01 -35.11 2.46
C ASP A 7 -11.43 -34.82 1.07
N ILE A 8 -12.14 -34.06 0.23
CA ILE A 8 -11.67 -33.67 -1.10
C ILE A 8 -10.47 -32.69 -1.01
N ARG A 9 -10.33 -31.94 0.10
CA ARG A 9 -9.27 -30.92 0.28
C ARG A 9 -8.11 -31.41 1.13
N LYS A 10 -8.07 -32.66 1.58
CA LYS A 10 -6.89 -33.24 2.23
C LYS A 10 -5.77 -33.48 1.22
N LEU A 11 -4.54 -33.23 1.64
CA LEU A 11 -3.35 -33.49 0.82
C LEU A 11 -3.19 -34.99 0.58
N LYS A 12 -3.57 -35.44 -0.62
CA LYS A 12 -3.57 -36.87 -0.98
C LYS A 12 -2.16 -37.45 -1.13
N LYS A 13 -1.22 -36.63 -1.62
CA LYS A 13 0.17 -37.02 -1.83
C LYS A 13 1.06 -35.79 -1.72
N TYR A 14 1.90 -35.76 -0.70
CA TYR A 14 2.90 -34.72 -0.55
C TYR A 14 3.98 -34.82 -1.65
N LYS A 15 4.38 -33.68 -2.18
CA LYS A 15 5.57 -33.51 -3.01
C LYS A 15 6.32 -32.29 -2.47
N PRO A 16 7.65 -32.39 -2.24
CA PRO A 16 8.44 -31.24 -1.85
C PRO A 16 8.29 -30.08 -2.83
N THR A 17 8.34 -28.86 -2.30
CA THR A 17 8.34 -27.68 -3.12
C THR A 17 9.52 -27.67 -4.10
N ARG A 18 9.35 -27.04 -5.27
CA ARG A 18 10.43 -26.82 -6.24
C ARG A 18 11.58 -25.94 -5.71
N PHE A 19 11.37 -25.28 -4.56
CA PHE A 19 12.38 -24.44 -3.92
C PHE A 19 13.26 -25.20 -2.92
N MET A 20 13.14 -26.52 -2.85
CA MET A 20 14.07 -27.36 -2.12
C MET A 20 15.46 -27.27 -2.76
N ALA A 21 16.46 -26.82 -1.99
CA ALA A 21 17.82 -26.61 -2.48
C ALA A 21 18.54 -27.94 -2.71
N GLU A 22 19.52 -27.92 -3.60
CA GLU A 22 20.44 -29.05 -3.77
C GLU A 22 21.14 -29.38 -2.44
N GLY A 23 21.20 -30.65 -2.09
CA GLY A 23 21.73 -31.15 -0.82
C GLY A 23 20.74 -31.10 0.36
N SER A 24 19.61 -30.42 0.24
CA SER A 24 18.51 -30.52 1.22
C SER A 24 17.69 -31.80 1.00
N ALA A 25 17.09 -32.30 2.06
CA ALA A 25 16.29 -33.52 2.02
C ALA A 25 14.95 -33.33 2.77
N TYR A 26 13.92 -34.07 2.35
CA TYR A 26 12.66 -34.11 3.07
C TYR A 26 12.72 -35.14 4.20
N ASN A 27 12.61 -34.65 5.42
CA ASN A 27 12.48 -35.47 6.63
C ASN A 27 10.99 -35.62 6.98
N ARG A 28 10.47 -36.81 6.69
CA ARG A 28 9.05 -37.12 6.92
C ARG A 28 8.67 -37.07 8.38
N GLU A 29 9.54 -37.52 9.29
CA GLU A 29 9.25 -37.59 10.73
C GLU A 29 9.04 -36.18 11.31
N LEU A 30 9.90 -35.23 10.96
CA LEU A 30 9.76 -33.83 11.36
C LEU A 30 8.50 -33.19 10.78
N ALA A 31 8.20 -33.47 9.52
CA ALA A 31 6.98 -32.99 8.88
C ALA A 31 5.71 -33.55 9.54
N ASP A 32 5.69 -34.87 9.79
CA ASP A 32 4.55 -35.55 10.45
C ASP A 32 4.39 -35.08 11.90
N LEU A 33 5.48 -34.79 12.61
CA LEU A 33 5.45 -34.20 13.95
C LEU A 33 4.79 -32.81 13.93
N ALA A 34 5.16 -31.94 12.99
CA ALA A 34 4.57 -30.61 12.87
C ALA A 34 3.07 -30.66 12.52
N VAL A 35 2.69 -31.50 11.56
CA VAL A 35 1.27 -31.72 11.17
C VAL A 35 0.47 -32.30 12.35
N SER A 36 1.02 -33.30 13.04
CA SER A 36 0.36 -33.93 14.18
C SER A 36 0.19 -32.97 15.37
N PHE A 37 1.20 -32.12 15.63
CA PHE A 37 1.10 -31.09 16.66
C PHE A 37 -0.07 -30.15 16.39
N ILE A 38 -0.17 -29.63 15.15
CA ILE A 38 -1.29 -28.75 14.77
C ILE A 38 -2.62 -29.50 14.84
N GLY A 39 -2.66 -30.76 14.43
CA GLY A 39 -3.85 -31.62 14.52
C GLY A 39 -4.36 -31.90 15.96
N CYS A 40 -3.50 -31.72 16.97
CA CYS A 40 -3.90 -31.78 18.38
C CYS A 40 -4.53 -30.46 18.89
N LEU A 41 -4.40 -29.37 18.16
CA LEU A 41 -5.02 -28.09 18.50
C LEU A 41 -6.51 -28.13 18.09
N LYS A 42 -7.27 -27.18 18.61
CA LYS A 42 -8.70 -27.05 18.27
C LYS A 42 -9.01 -25.66 17.76
N HIS A 43 -9.96 -25.59 16.84
CA HIS A 43 -10.51 -24.32 16.38
C HIS A 43 -11.17 -23.54 17.51
N THR A 44 -10.97 -22.22 17.52
CA THR A 44 -11.37 -21.36 18.64
C THR A 44 -12.63 -20.55 18.36
N LYS A 45 -13.12 -20.51 17.11
CA LYS A 45 -14.22 -19.62 16.69
C LYS A 45 -15.13 -20.28 15.63
N GLY A 46 -16.33 -19.72 15.53
CA GLY A 46 -17.28 -20.05 14.47
C GLY A 46 -17.80 -21.48 14.50
N GLU A 47 -18.21 -21.97 13.35
CA GLU A 47 -18.81 -23.32 13.19
C GLU A 47 -17.82 -24.47 13.46
N TRP A 48 -16.53 -24.19 13.46
CA TRP A 48 -15.45 -25.14 13.71
C TRP A 48 -15.05 -25.21 15.20
N TYR A 49 -15.63 -24.36 16.06
CA TYR A 49 -15.28 -24.30 17.49
C TYR A 49 -15.24 -25.68 18.14
N GLY A 50 -14.13 -25.98 18.81
CA GLY A 50 -13.92 -27.23 19.53
C GLY A 50 -13.57 -28.45 18.68
N GLN A 51 -13.62 -28.36 17.36
CA GLN A 51 -13.14 -29.39 16.44
C GLN A 51 -11.61 -29.34 16.33
N ASN A 52 -10.99 -30.51 16.06
CA ASN A 52 -9.54 -30.54 15.82
C ASN A 52 -9.16 -29.71 14.60
N PHE A 53 -8.01 -29.06 14.68
CA PHE A 53 -7.50 -28.26 13.57
C PHE A 53 -6.88 -29.18 12.51
N GLU A 54 -7.73 -29.75 11.68
CA GLU A 54 -7.30 -30.54 10.53
C GLU A 54 -6.82 -29.59 9.43
N LEU A 55 -5.53 -29.67 9.10
CA LEU A 55 -4.95 -28.88 8.00
C LEU A 55 -5.58 -29.29 6.67
N ILE A 56 -6.01 -28.33 5.88
CA ILE A 56 -6.41 -28.54 4.49
C ILE A 56 -5.17 -28.58 3.58
N ASP A 57 -5.34 -29.01 2.34
CA ASP A 57 -4.26 -29.32 1.39
C ASP A 57 -3.15 -28.26 1.29
N TRP A 58 -3.49 -27.01 1.07
CA TRP A 58 -2.50 -25.95 0.95
C TRP A 58 -1.80 -25.61 2.28
N GLN A 59 -2.51 -25.72 3.40
CA GLN A 59 -1.92 -25.50 4.72
C GLN A 59 -0.93 -26.63 5.07
N GLU A 60 -1.34 -27.87 4.85
CA GLU A 60 -0.50 -29.04 5.09
C GLU A 60 0.75 -29.01 4.21
N GLN A 61 0.64 -28.60 2.93
CA GLN A 61 1.78 -28.46 2.04
C GLN A 61 2.81 -27.47 2.61
N ILE A 62 2.35 -26.27 3.06
CA ILE A 62 3.22 -25.25 3.66
C ILE A 62 3.90 -25.78 4.94
N ILE A 63 3.17 -26.42 5.83
CA ILE A 63 3.72 -26.94 7.09
C ILE A 63 4.74 -28.05 6.81
N ARG A 64 4.46 -28.95 5.88
CA ARG A 64 5.40 -30.02 5.51
C ARG A 64 6.67 -29.48 4.85
N ASP A 65 6.56 -28.48 3.99
CA ASP A 65 7.71 -27.84 3.36
C ASP A 65 8.59 -27.11 4.39
N LEU A 66 7.98 -26.29 5.25
CA LEU A 66 8.72 -25.48 6.23
C LEU A 66 9.41 -26.31 7.31
N PHE A 67 8.75 -27.34 7.83
CA PHE A 67 9.25 -28.12 8.97
C PHE A 67 9.90 -29.44 8.56
N GLY A 68 9.64 -29.93 7.35
CA GLY A 68 10.16 -31.20 6.88
C GLY A 68 11.39 -31.07 5.95
N ILE A 69 11.60 -29.95 5.27
CA ILE A 69 12.76 -29.78 4.39
C ILE A 69 13.93 -29.26 5.21
N VAL A 70 14.99 -30.09 5.28
CA VAL A 70 16.17 -29.83 6.10
C VAL A 70 17.44 -29.83 5.28
N LYS A 71 18.40 -29.01 5.69
CA LYS A 71 19.76 -28.97 5.19
C LYS A 71 20.57 -30.21 5.65
N PRO A 72 21.75 -30.51 5.09
CA PRO A 72 22.59 -31.63 5.53
C PRO A 72 22.96 -31.61 7.02
N ASN A 73 22.94 -30.45 7.66
CA ASN A 73 23.19 -30.30 9.10
C ASN A 73 21.96 -30.58 9.98
N GLY A 74 20.83 -31.00 9.40
CA GLY A 74 19.61 -31.34 10.08
C GLY A 74 18.69 -30.17 10.46
N TYR A 75 19.12 -28.93 10.21
CA TYR A 75 18.29 -27.74 10.48
C TYR A 75 17.42 -27.40 9.27
N ARG A 76 16.26 -26.73 9.54
CA ARG A 76 15.33 -26.33 8.48
C ARG A 76 16.03 -25.53 7.37
N GLN A 77 15.59 -25.73 6.14
CA GLN A 77 16.11 -24.99 5.00
C GLN A 77 15.63 -23.55 4.99
N PHE A 78 14.33 -23.35 5.20
CA PHE A 78 13.70 -22.04 5.09
C PHE A 78 13.75 -21.29 6.42
N ASN A 79 14.26 -20.04 6.38
CA ASN A 79 14.23 -19.12 7.52
C ASN A 79 13.19 -18.02 7.34
N THR A 80 12.69 -17.80 6.12
CA THR A 80 11.63 -16.85 5.82
C THR A 80 10.54 -17.53 5.00
N ALA A 81 9.30 -17.45 5.48
CA ALA A 81 8.13 -17.89 4.74
C ALA A 81 7.22 -16.68 4.49
N TYR A 82 6.93 -16.40 3.22
CA TYR A 82 5.99 -15.36 2.81
C TYR A 82 4.75 -16.01 2.21
N ILE A 83 3.62 -15.84 2.89
CA ILE A 83 2.32 -16.38 2.48
C ILE A 83 1.37 -15.22 2.23
N GLU A 84 1.08 -14.95 0.96
CA GLU A 84 0.13 -13.93 0.54
C GLU A 84 -1.14 -14.61 0.04
N ILE A 85 -2.27 -14.29 0.67
CA ILE A 85 -3.54 -14.99 0.42
C ILE A 85 -4.73 -14.10 0.81
N ALA A 86 -5.84 -14.24 0.11
CA ALA A 86 -7.07 -13.47 0.32
C ALA A 86 -7.61 -13.56 1.76
N LYS A 87 -8.55 -12.70 2.13
CA LYS A 87 -9.25 -12.75 3.42
C LYS A 87 -10.11 -14.01 3.55
N LYS A 88 -10.35 -14.43 4.82
CA LYS A 88 -11.21 -15.59 5.18
C LYS A 88 -10.64 -16.97 4.81
N GLN A 89 -9.33 -17.08 4.62
CA GLN A 89 -8.64 -18.35 4.36
C GLN A 89 -8.16 -19.06 5.64
N GLY A 90 -8.48 -18.58 6.83
CA GLY A 90 -8.02 -19.16 8.10
C GLY A 90 -6.61 -18.73 8.52
N LYS A 91 -6.10 -17.59 8.01
CA LYS A 91 -4.73 -17.08 8.28
C LYS A 91 -4.40 -17.00 9.77
N SER A 92 -5.24 -16.33 10.57
CA SER A 92 -4.93 -16.06 11.97
C SER A 92 -4.92 -17.34 12.83
N GLU A 93 -5.75 -18.35 12.51
CA GLU A 93 -5.69 -19.65 13.17
C GLU A 93 -4.42 -20.43 12.80
N LEU A 94 -4.04 -20.42 11.52
CA LEU A 94 -2.78 -21.02 11.08
C LEU A 94 -1.57 -20.32 11.71
N ALA A 95 -1.57 -18.99 11.75
CA ALA A 95 -0.52 -18.19 12.39
C ALA A 95 -0.37 -18.51 13.88
N ALA A 96 -1.49 -18.64 14.61
CA ALA A 96 -1.50 -19.04 16.02
C ALA A 96 -0.97 -20.46 16.23
N ALA A 97 -1.37 -21.40 15.38
CA ALA A 97 -0.89 -22.77 15.44
C ALA A 97 0.61 -22.88 15.18
N VAL A 98 1.12 -22.13 14.19
CA VAL A 98 2.57 -22.03 13.89
C VAL A 98 3.33 -21.38 15.05
N ALA A 99 2.80 -20.30 15.66
CA ALA A 99 3.42 -19.69 16.84
C ALA A 99 3.54 -20.67 18.01
N LEU A 100 2.49 -21.46 18.27
CA LEU A 100 2.51 -22.50 19.30
C LEU A 100 3.47 -23.65 18.96
N LEU A 101 3.52 -24.08 17.70
CA LEU A 101 4.46 -25.12 17.24
C LEU A 101 5.91 -24.65 17.44
N LEU A 102 6.25 -23.43 17.06
CA LEU A 102 7.59 -22.83 17.23
C LEU A 102 7.95 -22.63 18.72
N THR A 103 6.95 -22.38 19.57
CA THR A 103 7.17 -22.21 21.01
C THR A 103 7.35 -23.54 21.75
N CYS A 104 6.59 -24.58 21.37
CA CYS A 104 6.48 -25.80 22.14
C CYS A 104 7.09 -27.03 21.45
N GLY A 105 7.05 -27.07 20.11
CA GLY A 105 7.37 -28.27 19.32
C GLY A 105 8.71 -28.21 18.59
N ASP A 106 9.32 -27.05 18.47
CA ASP A 106 10.56 -26.87 17.71
C ASP A 106 11.85 -27.17 18.51
N MET A 107 11.68 -27.65 19.75
CA MET A 107 12.75 -28.11 20.66
C MET A 107 13.86 -27.07 20.92
N GLU A 108 13.56 -25.77 20.76
CA GLU A 108 14.51 -24.68 21.00
C GLU A 108 14.44 -24.18 22.45
N TYR A 109 15.50 -24.42 23.23
CA TYR A 109 15.60 -23.96 24.62
C TYR A 109 15.67 -22.44 24.70
N GLY A 110 14.86 -21.84 25.57
CA GLY A 110 14.78 -20.38 25.72
C GLY A 110 14.34 -19.70 24.43
N GLY A 111 13.60 -20.37 23.54
CA GLY A 111 13.13 -19.82 22.27
C GLY A 111 12.22 -18.63 22.46
N GLU A 112 12.54 -17.51 21.84
CA GLU A 112 11.74 -16.29 21.84
C GLU A 112 10.93 -16.21 20.56
N VAL A 113 9.60 -16.42 20.65
CA VAL A 113 8.66 -16.35 19.55
C VAL A 113 7.83 -15.08 19.69
N TYR A 114 7.82 -14.25 18.65
CA TYR A 114 7.12 -12.96 18.67
C TYR A 114 6.00 -12.90 17.64
N GLY A 115 4.82 -12.44 18.09
CA GLY A 115 3.71 -12.07 17.21
C GLY A 115 3.74 -10.57 16.93
N CYS A 116 3.83 -10.18 15.68
CA CYS A 116 3.92 -8.80 15.23
C CYS A 116 2.75 -8.43 14.32
N ALA A 117 2.17 -7.25 14.50
CA ALA A 117 1.18 -6.65 13.62
C ALA A 117 1.30 -5.13 13.65
N SER A 118 0.48 -4.42 12.84
CA SER A 118 0.49 -2.96 12.73
C SER A 118 0.25 -2.25 14.06
N ASP A 119 -0.62 -2.81 14.89
CA ASP A 119 -0.95 -2.29 16.21
C ASP A 119 -1.17 -3.44 17.22
N ARG A 120 -1.23 -3.05 18.51
CA ARG A 120 -1.39 -4.01 19.61
C ARG A 120 -2.73 -4.76 19.58
N GLN A 121 -3.77 -4.17 19.02
CA GLN A 121 -5.10 -4.78 18.94
C GLN A 121 -5.10 -5.88 17.87
N GLN A 122 -4.54 -5.61 16.70
CA GLN A 122 -4.39 -6.59 15.62
C GLN A 122 -3.50 -7.76 16.06
N ALA A 123 -2.35 -7.48 16.65
CA ALA A 123 -1.46 -8.52 17.18
C ALA A 123 -2.13 -9.40 18.26
N SER A 124 -3.11 -8.84 18.98
CA SER A 124 -3.88 -9.58 19.98
C SER A 124 -4.79 -10.63 19.37
N ILE A 125 -5.23 -10.48 18.14
CA ILE A 125 -6.14 -11.44 17.47
C ILE A 125 -5.51 -12.83 17.39
N VAL A 126 -4.25 -12.91 16.95
CA VAL A 126 -3.51 -14.19 16.87
C VAL A 126 -3.19 -14.72 18.27
N PHE A 127 -2.85 -13.82 19.22
CA PHE A 127 -2.58 -14.22 20.61
C PHE A 127 -3.83 -14.82 21.28
N ASP A 128 -4.99 -14.20 21.12
CA ASP A 128 -6.23 -14.68 21.73
C ASP A 128 -6.64 -16.04 21.13
N VAL A 129 -6.40 -16.26 19.84
CA VAL A 129 -6.57 -17.56 19.19
C VAL A 129 -5.61 -18.59 19.81
N ALA A 130 -4.33 -18.24 19.97
CA ALA A 130 -3.34 -19.13 20.60
C ALA A 130 -3.73 -19.47 22.06
N CYS A 131 -4.20 -18.49 22.82
CA CYS A 131 -4.74 -18.74 24.18
C CYS A 131 -5.92 -19.72 24.15
N GLY A 132 -6.86 -19.52 23.23
CA GLY A 132 -8.01 -20.42 23.07
C GLY A 132 -7.60 -21.86 22.69
N MET A 133 -6.61 -22.01 21.81
CA MET A 133 -6.04 -23.31 21.46
C MET A 133 -5.38 -24.01 22.66
N VAL A 134 -4.61 -23.25 23.45
CA VAL A 134 -3.98 -23.76 24.68
C VAL A 134 -5.04 -24.20 25.68
N GLU A 135 -6.07 -23.40 25.91
CA GLU A 135 -7.15 -23.70 26.87
C GLU A 135 -7.90 -24.97 26.52
N GLN A 136 -8.10 -25.25 25.22
CA GLN A 136 -8.80 -26.43 24.73
C GLN A 136 -7.90 -27.68 24.58
N CYS A 137 -6.57 -27.54 24.78
CA CYS A 137 -5.62 -28.64 24.71
C CYS A 137 -5.06 -28.98 26.11
N PRO A 138 -5.51 -30.03 26.80
CA PRO A 138 -5.07 -30.35 28.15
C PRO A 138 -3.56 -30.52 28.31
N ALA A 139 -2.90 -31.08 27.28
CA ALA A 139 -1.46 -31.28 27.28
C ALA A 139 -0.67 -29.94 27.24
N LEU A 140 -1.15 -28.93 26.52
CA LEU A 140 -0.55 -27.62 26.51
C LEU A 140 -0.94 -26.79 27.73
N LYS A 141 -2.20 -26.83 28.14
CA LYS A 141 -2.72 -26.13 29.32
C LYS A 141 -1.94 -26.46 30.59
N SER A 142 -1.51 -27.70 30.79
CA SER A 142 -0.72 -28.11 31.94
C SER A 142 0.75 -27.59 31.90
N ARG A 143 1.29 -27.26 30.74
CA ARG A 143 2.69 -26.91 30.51
C ARG A 143 2.93 -25.44 30.21
N ILE A 144 1.90 -24.72 29.76
CA ILE A 144 1.98 -23.30 29.39
C ILE A 144 1.43 -22.45 30.54
N LYS A 145 2.19 -21.42 30.92
CA LYS A 145 1.76 -20.36 31.84
C LYS A 145 1.38 -19.12 31.05
N PRO A 146 0.10 -18.75 30.96
CA PRO A 146 -0.30 -17.47 30.35
C PRO A 146 -0.02 -16.31 31.29
N VAL A 147 0.52 -15.21 30.75
CA VAL A 147 0.70 -13.90 31.39
C VAL A 147 -0.06 -12.89 30.55
N LEU A 148 -1.36 -12.79 30.77
CA LEU A 148 -2.27 -12.02 29.92
C LEU A 148 -1.99 -10.51 29.90
N SER A 149 -1.52 -9.95 31.02
CA SER A 149 -1.12 -8.53 31.11
C SER A 149 0.03 -8.16 30.17
N GLN A 150 0.92 -9.11 29.89
CA GLN A 150 2.05 -8.97 28.97
C GLN A 150 1.78 -9.56 27.58
N LYS A 151 0.59 -10.17 27.36
CA LYS A 151 0.26 -10.98 26.19
C LYS A 151 1.36 -11.99 25.85
N ARG A 152 1.70 -12.81 26.86
CA ARG A 152 2.79 -13.78 26.80
C ARG A 152 2.33 -15.16 27.24
N LEU A 153 2.69 -16.19 26.47
CA LEU A 153 2.53 -17.60 26.81
C LEU A 153 3.91 -18.21 27.06
N ILE A 154 4.16 -18.72 28.25
CA ILE A 154 5.46 -19.29 28.64
C ILE A 154 5.34 -20.81 28.66
N TYR A 155 6.10 -21.50 27.82
CA TYR A 155 6.21 -22.95 27.82
C TYR A 155 7.33 -23.40 28.74
N LYS A 156 6.94 -23.90 29.93
CA LYS A 156 7.88 -24.21 31.02
C LYS A 156 8.95 -25.25 30.68
N PRO A 157 8.65 -26.35 29.92
CA PRO A 157 9.64 -27.42 29.69
C PRO A 157 10.90 -26.94 28.95
N LEU A 158 10.78 -25.95 28.06
CA LEU A 158 11.90 -25.41 27.30
C LEU A 158 12.33 -24.01 27.74
N GLY A 159 11.57 -23.38 28.66
CA GLY A 159 11.78 -21.97 29.03
C GLY A 159 11.48 -21.01 27.86
N SER A 160 10.86 -21.49 26.79
CA SER A 160 10.48 -20.73 25.61
C SER A 160 9.19 -19.94 25.82
N PHE A 161 8.95 -18.93 25.00
CA PHE A 161 7.71 -18.17 25.09
C PHE A 161 7.23 -17.64 23.75
N TYR A 162 5.91 -17.41 23.66
CA TYR A 162 5.27 -16.60 22.62
C TYR A 162 4.78 -15.29 23.22
N GLN A 163 5.16 -14.15 22.63
CA GLN A 163 4.77 -12.83 23.11
C GLN A 163 4.41 -11.89 21.97
N VAL A 164 3.37 -11.07 22.19
CA VAL A 164 2.97 -10.02 21.25
C VAL A 164 3.81 -8.78 21.39
N LEU A 165 4.28 -8.25 20.25
CA LEU A 165 4.90 -6.93 20.14
C LEU A 165 4.05 -6.02 19.26
N SER A 166 3.92 -4.76 19.66
CA SER A 166 3.31 -3.70 18.84
C SER A 166 4.37 -2.91 18.09
N ALA A 167 3.95 -2.15 17.08
CA ALA A 167 4.84 -1.28 16.31
C ALA A 167 5.67 -0.31 17.15
N GLU A 168 5.21 0.08 18.35
CA GLU A 168 5.96 0.93 19.29
C GLU A 168 7.14 0.21 19.98
N ALA A 169 7.23 -1.12 19.82
CA ALA A 169 8.27 -1.93 20.49
C ALA A 169 9.61 -1.95 19.73
N TYR A 170 9.76 -1.24 18.63
CA TYR A 170 10.98 -1.20 17.81
C TYR A 170 12.22 -0.64 18.53
N THR A 171 12.05 -0.01 19.70
CA THR A 171 13.17 0.49 20.53
C THR A 171 13.89 -0.60 21.31
N LYS A 172 13.39 -1.86 21.29
CA LYS A 172 13.96 -2.98 22.05
C LYS A 172 15.05 -3.69 21.23
N HIS A 173 16.24 -3.14 21.20
CA HIS A 173 17.43 -3.85 20.72
C HIS A 173 17.84 -4.95 21.73
N GLY A 174 18.37 -6.07 21.24
CA GLY A 174 18.89 -7.17 22.07
C GLY A 174 17.94 -8.35 22.24
N LEU A 175 16.91 -8.46 21.40
CA LEU A 175 16.06 -9.66 21.31
C LEU A 175 16.85 -10.82 20.68
N ASN A 176 16.66 -12.04 21.23
CA ASN A 176 17.26 -13.27 20.71
C ASN A 176 16.16 -14.10 20.02
N VAL A 177 15.73 -13.61 18.87
CA VAL A 177 14.54 -14.09 18.16
C VAL A 177 14.73 -15.51 17.61
N HIS A 178 13.90 -16.44 18.07
CA HIS A 178 13.78 -17.77 17.46
C HIS A 178 12.76 -17.77 16.33
N ALA A 179 11.65 -17.05 16.51
CA ALA A 179 10.69 -16.90 15.42
C ALA A 179 9.88 -15.61 15.53
N VAL A 180 9.42 -15.15 14.38
CA VAL A 180 8.46 -14.05 14.26
C VAL A 180 7.27 -14.51 13.43
N VAL A 181 6.07 -14.21 13.91
CA VAL A 181 4.83 -14.36 13.16
C VAL A 181 4.27 -12.97 12.88
N PHE A 182 4.43 -12.48 11.65
CA PHE A 182 3.78 -11.27 11.19
C PHE A 182 2.41 -11.61 10.60
N ASP A 183 1.34 -11.12 11.23
CA ASP A 183 -0.01 -11.15 10.67
C ASP A 183 -0.33 -9.80 10.03
N GLU A 184 -0.91 -9.82 8.82
CA GLU A 184 -1.29 -8.66 8.02
C GLU A 184 -0.11 -7.68 7.80
N LEU A 185 1.01 -8.18 7.25
CA LEU A 185 2.22 -7.38 6.95
C LEU A 185 1.91 -6.14 6.09
N HIS A 186 0.90 -6.19 5.21
CA HIS A 186 0.46 -5.06 4.38
C HIS A 186 -0.05 -3.85 5.18
N ALA A 187 -0.43 -4.06 6.44
CA ALA A 187 -0.94 -3.00 7.31
C ALA A 187 0.17 -2.32 8.14
N GLN A 188 1.44 -2.71 7.98
CA GLN A 188 2.55 -2.08 8.71
C GLN A 188 2.72 -0.62 8.28
N PRO A 189 2.77 0.34 9.23
CA PRO A 189 2.87 1.76 8.91
C PRO A 189 4.24 2.15 8.33
N ASN A 190 5.29 1.37 8.65
CA ASN A 190 6.64 1.55 8.14
C ASN A 190 7.45 0.25 8.30
N ARG A 191 8.69 0.26 7.81
CA ARG A 191 9.57 -0.92 7.83
C ARG A 191 10.27 -1.21 9.15
N GLN A 192 10.23 -0.29 10.13
CA GLN A 192 11.09 -0.34 11.33
C GLN A 192 10.91 -1.62 12.15
N LEU A 193 9.67 -2.02 12.46
CA LEU A 193 9.42 -3.25 13.21
C LEU A 193 9.90 -4.48 12.42
N TYR A 194 9.64 -4.52 11.12
CA TYR A 194 10.09 -5.60 10.25
C TYR A 194 11.62 -5.72 10.28
N ASP A 195 12.34 -4.60 10.08
CA ASP A 195 13.80 -4.58 10.04
C ASP A 195 14.40 -5.04 11.38
N VAL A 196 13.91 -4.53 12.52
CA VAL A 196 14.39 -4.94 13.85
C VAL A 196 14.17 -6.42 14.11
N MET A 197 13.05 -6.98 13.64
CA MET A 197 12.69 -8.37 13.91
C MET A 197 13.34 -9.38 12.96
N THR A 198 13.77 -8.95 11.76
CA THR A 198 14.29 -9.85 10.73
C THR A 198 15.78 -9.66 10.41
N HIS A 199 16.38 -8.51 10.75
CA HIS A 199 17.78 -8.24 10.49
C HIS A 199 18.63 -8.41 11.76
N GLY A 200 19.37 -9.52 11.82
CA GLY A 200 20.34 -9.83 12.88
C GLY A 200 19.75 -10.35 14.18
N SER A 201 18.45 -10.19 14.43
CA SER A 201 17.82 -10.60 15.70
C SER A 201 17.78 -12.12 15.92
N GLY A 202 17.85 -12.90 14.85
CA GLY A 202 17.87 -14.36 14.85
C GLY A 202 19.25 -15.01 14.66
N ASP A 203 20.32 -14.23 14.51
CA ASP A 203 21.66 -14.74 14.14
C ASP A 203 22.27 -15.69 15.17
N ALA A 204 21.88 -15.56 16.45
CA ALA A 204 22.30 -16.48 17.49
C ALA A 204 21.55 -17.82 17.48
N ARG A 205 20.49 -17.96 16.69
CA ARG A 205 19.69 -19.18 16.58
C ARG A 205 20.08 -20.01 15.38
N LYS A 206 20.02 -21.32 15.52
CA LYS A 206 20.45 -22.26 14.47
C LYS A 206 19.44 -22.39 13.33
N GLN A 207 18.15 -22.20 13.63
CA GLN A 207 17.05 -22.35 12.68
C GLN A 207 15.91 -21.35 12.93
N PRO A 208 16.18 -20.02 12.89
CA PRO A 208 15.12 -19.03 13.09
C PRO A 208 14.08 -19.14 11.97
N LEU A 209 12.83 -18.74 12.24
CA LEU A 209 11.76 -18.68 11.25
C LEU A 209 10.99 -17.35 11.32
N TYR A 210 11.00 -16.62 10.22
CA TYR A 210 10.17 -15.44 9.99
C TYR A 210 8.96 -15.85 9.16
N PHE A 211 7.82 -16.04 9.82
CA PHE A 211 6.56 -16.46 9.20
C PHE A 211 5.69 -15.23 8.92
N LEU A 212 5.67 -14.79 7.65
CA LEU A 212 4.98 -13.60 7.18
C LEU A 212 3.69 -14.03 6.48
N ILE A 213 2.54 -13.73 7.07
CA ILE A 213 1.24 -14.06 6.47
C ILE A 213 0.42 -12.79 6.28
N THR A 214 -0.08 -12.58 5.06
CA THR A 214 -0.71 -11.31 4.71
C THR A 214 -1.74 -11.46 3.59
N THR A 215 -2.46 -10.40 3.35
CA THR A 215 -3.25 -10.17 2.13
C THR A 215 -2.52 -9.13 1.28
N ALA A 216 -2.83 -9.01 0.00
CA ALA A 216 -2.32 -7.93 -0.83
C ALA A 216 -2.67 -6.55 -0.26
N GLY A 217 -1.75 -5.61 -0.42
CA GLY A 217 -1.93 -4.22 -0.02
C GLY A 217 -2.34 -3.31 -1.18
N ASN A 218 -2.25 -2.02 -0.93
CA ASN A 218 -2.52 -0.96 -1.89
C ASN A 218 -1.39 0.08 -1.95
N ASP A 219 -0.38 -0.04 -1.08
CA ASP A 219 0.80 0.80 -1.04
C ASP A 219 2.01 0.05 -1.61
N VAL A 220 2.42 0.45 -2.82
CA VAL A 220 3.57 -0.14 -3.54
C VAL A 220 4.92 0.28 -2.95
N ASN A 221 4.96 1.24 -2.02
CA ASN A 221 6.17 1.68 -1.33
C ASN A 221 6.32 1.01 0.04
N SER A 222 5.35 0.16 0.43
CA SER A 222 5.38 -0.53 1.70
C SER A 222 6.43 -1.65 1.73
N ILE A 223 6.92 -1.97 2.94
CA ILE A 223 7.79 -3.15 3.14
C ILE A 223 7.10 -4.44 2.69
N CYS A 224 5.78 -4.54 2.80
CA CYS A 224 5.03 -5.70 2.31
C CYS A 224 5.15 -5.85 0.80
N TYR A 225 5.09 -4.75 0.04
CA TYR A 225 5.27 -4.81 -1.41
C TYR A 225 6.70 -5.17 -1.81
N GLU A 226 7.72 -4.68 -1.10
CA GLU A 226 9.12 -5.07 -1.31
C GLU A 226 9.29 -6.59 -1.15
N VAL A 227 8.72 -7.17 -0.09
CA VAL A 227 8.75 -8.62 0.16
C VAL A 227 7.92 -9.38 -0.89
N HIS A 228 6.77 -8.84 -1.30
CA HIS A 228 5.95 -9.36 -2.40
C HIS A 228 6.76 -9.44 -3.70
N GLN A 229 7.47 -8.37 -4.09
CA GLN A 229 8.30 -8.36 -5.29
C GLN A 229 9.43 -9.38 -5.21
N LYS A 230 10.09 -9.51 -4.05
CA LYS A 230 11.09 -10.57 -3.82
C LYS A 230 10.46 -11.96 -4.02
N ALA A 231 9.27 -12.19 -3.46
CA ALA A 231 8.55 -13.46 -3.62
C ALA A 231 8.20 -13.75 -5.09
N ARG A 232 7.70 -12.75 -5.82
CA ARG A 232 7.40 -12.85 -7.27
C ARG A 232 8.66 -13.15 -8.08
N ASP A 233 9.76 -12.45 -7.82
CA ASP A 233 11.03 -12.69 -8.51
C ASP A 233 11.52 -14.13 -8.33
N ILE A 234 11.34 -14.72 -7.13
CA ILE A 234 11.69 -16.12 -6.86
C ILE A 234 10.72 -17.07 -7.54
N LEU A 235 9.41 -16.79 -7.48
CA LEU A 235 8.38 -17.59 -8.15
C LEU A 235 8.59 -17.62 -9.67
N ASP A 236 9.00 -16.52 -10.27
CA ASP A 236 9.23 -16.38 -11.71
C ASP A 236 10.65 -16.86 -12.12
N GLY A 237 11.49 -17.25 -11.17
CA GLY A 237 12.86 -17.70 -11.42
C GLY A 237 13.86 -16.59 -11.75
N ARG A 238 13.50 -15.32 -11.52
CA ARG A 238 14.40 -14.16 -11.70
C ARG A 238 15.41 -14.00 -10.57
N LYS A 239 15.08 -14.52 -9.38
CA LYS A 239 15.97 -14.57 -8.21
C LYS A 239 16.00 -15.96 -7.61
N ILE A 240 17.13 -16.31 -7.00
CA ILE A 240 17.32 -17.55 -6.26
C ILE A 240 17.65 -17.17 -4.81
N ASP A 241 16.81 -17.61 -3.88
CA ASP A 241 17.08 -17.54 -2.44
C ASP A 241 16.59 -18.84 -1.80
N PRO A 242 17.48 -19.79 -1.54
CA PRO A 242 17.10 -21.10 -1.01
C PRO A 242 16.56 -21.07 0.42
N THR A 243 16.70 -19.94 1.11
CA THR A 243 16.22 -19.76 2.50
C THR A 243 14.84 -19.10 2.55
N PHE A 244 14.33 -18.65 1.40
CA PHE A 244 13.03 -17.96 1.30
C PHE A 244 11.98 -18.89 0.68
N TYR A 245 10.85 -19.02 1.35
CA TYR A 245 9.71 -19.83 0.91
C TYR A 245 8.56 -18.94 0.45
N PRO A 246 8.36 -18.74 -0.87
CA PRO A 246 7.32 -17.87 -1.41
C PRO A 246 6.03 -18.66 -1.70
N VAL A 247 4.90 -18.14 -1.22
CA VAL A 247 3.55 -18.61 -1.57
C VAL A 247 2.66 -17.41 -1.83
N ILE A 248 2.14 -17.30 -3.03
CA ILE A 248 1.18 -16.26 -3.43
C ILE A 248 -0.05 -16.92 -4.05
N TYR A 249 -1.19 -16.78 -3.39
CA TYR A 249 -2.50 -17.13 -3.91
C TYR A 249 -3.26 -15.84 -4.23
N GLY A 250 -3.24 -15.43 -5.49
CA GLY A 250 -3.87 -14.19 -5.92
C GLY A 250 -4.21 -14.18 -7.41
N ALA A 251 -5.01 -13.21 -7.81
CA ALA A 251 -5.26 -12.91 -9.21
C ALA A 251 -4.13 -12.05 -9.78
N ASP A 252 -3.73 -12.29 -11.01
CA ASP A 252 -2.83 -11.42 -11.76
C ASP A 252 -3.60 -10.19 -12.31
N GLU A 253 -2.87 -9.14 -12.69
CA GLU A 253 -3.47 -7.88 -13.18
C GLU A 253 -4.34 -8.10 -14.43
N ALA A 254 -3.92 -9.02 -15.31
CA ALA A 254 -4.64 -9.35 -16.56
C ALA A 254 -5.77 -10.38 -16.36
N ASP A 255 -5.96 -10.94 -15.18
CA ASP A 255 -7.02 -11.91 -14.93
C ASP A 255 -8.40 -11.24 -14.93
N ASP A 256 -9.39 -11.90 -15.52
CA ASP A 256 -10.80 -11.53 -15.39
C ASP A 256 -11.29 -11.78 -13.96
N TRP A 257 -11.36 -10.71 -13.18
CA TRP A 257 -11.72 -10.75 -11.76
C TRP A 257 -13.16 -11.24 -11.49
N THR A 258 -14.01 -11.28 -12.52
CA THR A 258 -15.38 -11.80 -12.41
C THR A 258 -15.47 -13.31 -12.64
N SER A 259 -14.37 -13.93 -13.07
CA SER A 259 -14.34 -15.34 -13.45
C SER A 259 -14.23 -16.27 -12.23
N PRO A 260 -15.10 -17.28 -12.07
CA PRO A 260 -15.00 -18.31 -11.02
C PRO A 260 -13.67 -19.08 -11.05
N LYS A 261 -13.00 -19.18 -12.20
CA LYS A 261 -11.66 -19.80 -12.30
C LYS A 261 -10.61 -18.96 -11.56
N VAL A 262 -10.68 -17.65 -11.69
CA VAL A 262 -9.80 -16.70 -10.99
C VAL A 262 -10.10 -16.71 -9.48
N TRP A 263 -11.37 -16.79 -9.10
CA TRP A 263 -11.75 -16.94 -7.69
C TRP A 263 -11.13 -18.17 -7.05
N LYS A 264 -11.15 -19.31 -7.75
CA LYS A 264 -10.54 -20.55 -7.27
C LYS A 264 -9.01 -20.46 -7.20
N LYS A 265 -8.37 -19.75 -8.14
CA LYS A 265 -6.92 -19.48 -8.15
C LYS A 265 -6.51 -18.67 -6.92
N ALA A 266 -7.26 -17.62 -6.57
CA ALA A 266 -6.98 -16.72 -5.46
C ALA A 266 -7.45 -17.24 -4.09
N ASN A 267 -8.37 -18.20 -4.04
CA ASN A 267 -8.97 -18.72 -2.82
C ASN A 267 -8.83 -20.25 -2.73
N PRO A 268 -7.69 -20.77 -2.28
CA PRO A 268 -7.49 -22.20 -2.17
C PRO A 268 -8.45 -22.88 -1.16
N SER A 269 -9.04 -22.12 -0.22
CA SER A 269 -10.07 -22.60 0.70
C SER A 269 -11.52 -22.35 0.21
N LEU A 270 -11.72 -22.06 -1.08
CA LEU A 270 -13.06 -21.84 -1.65
C LEU A 270 -13.94 -23.07 -1.50
N GLY A 271 -15.13 -22.91 -0.91
CA GLY A 271 -16.06 -23.97 -0.60
C GLY A 271 -15.79 -24.66 0.77
N ILE A 272 -14.76 -24.23 1.53
CA ILE A 272 -14.47 -24.71 2.88
C ILE A 272 -14.63 -23.55 3.89
N THR A 273 -13.69 -22.61 3.91
CA THR A 273 -13.75 -21.41 4.77
C THR A 273 -14.30 -20.19 4.05
N VAL A 274 -14.24 -20.18 2.72
CA VAL A 274 -14.78 -19.12 1.86
C VAL A 274 -16.04 -19.66 1.19
N ASP A 275 -17.16 -19.04 1.50
CA ASP A 275 -18.46 -19.35 0.94
C ASP A 275 -18.57 -18.81 -0.49
N ILE A 276 -18.94 -19.67 -1.44
CA ILE A 276 -19.03 -19.33 -2.87
C ILE A 276 -20.15 -18.32 -3.12
N GLU A 277 -21.33 -18.50 -2.54
CA GLU A 277 -22.49 -17.63 -2.74
C GLU A 277 -22.19 -16.21 -2.23
N LYS A 278 -21.48 -16.08 -1.08
CA LYS A 278 -21.04 -14.79 -0.55
C LYS A 278 -19.98 -14.12 -1.43
N LEU A 279 -19.14 -14.91 -2.08
CA LEU A 279 -18.14 -14.36 -2.99
C LEU A 279 -18.80 -13.88 -4.29
N GLU A 280 -19.78 -14.61 -4.82
CA GLU A 280 -20.59 -14.21 -5.98
C GLU A 280 -21.36 -12.92 -5.70
N ALA A 281 -22.04 -12.83 -4.56
CA ALA A 281 -22.78 -11.62 -4.19
C ALA A 281 -21.85 -10.39 -4.03
N ALA A 282 -20.65 -10.59 -3.46
CA ALA A 282 -19.66 -9.52 -3.36
C ALA A 282 -19.10 -9.09 -4.73
N CYS A 283 -18.94 -10.02 -5.67
CA CYS A 283 -18.53 -9.72 -7.04
C CYS A 283 -19.61 -8.91 -7.77
N GLU A 284 -20.87 -9.30 -7.63
CA GLU A 284 -21.98 -8.59 -8.28
C GLU A 284 -22.14 -7.16 -7.74
N SER A 285 -21.97 -6.95 -6.41
CA SER A 285 -21.94 -5.62 -5.83
C SER A 285 -20.78 -4.78 -6.39
N ALA A 286 -19.59 -5.38 -6.48
CA ALA A 286 -18.40 -4.72 -7.00
C ALA A 286 -18.51 -4.32 -8.49
N ARG A 287 -19.27 -5.09 -9.30
CA ARG A 287 -19.54 -4.73 -10.71
C ARG A 287 -20.35 -3.45 -10.87
N GLN A 288 -21.16 -3.13 -9.87
CA GLN A 288 -22.05 -1.96 -9.89
C GLN A 288 -21.37 -0.72 -9.27
N ASN A 289 -20.27 -0.89 -8.52
CA ASN A 289 -19.59 0.18 -7.81
C ASN A 289 -18.06 0.08 -7.96
N PRO A 290 -17.42 0.98 -8.71
CA PRO A 290 -15.95 0.97 -8.91
C PRO A 290 -15.12 1.02 -7.61
N ALA A 291 -15.62 1.66 -6.56
CA ALA A 291 -14.93 1.70 -5.26
C ALA A 291 -14.91 0.31 -4.59
N GLU A 292 -15.98 -0.47 -4.74
CA GLU A 292 -16.07 -1.83 -4.24
C GLU A 292 -15.27 -2.82 -5.08
N GLU A 293 -15.08 -2.56 -6.39
CA GLU A 293 -14.23 -3.37 -7.26
C GLU A 293 -12.81 -3.47 -6.71
N ASN A 294 -12.17 -2.35 -6.38
CA ASN A 294 -10.83 -2.35 -5.82
C ASN A 294 -10.75 -3.12 -4.49
N LEU A 295 -11.75 -2.95 -3.62
CA LEU A 295 -11.82 -3.71 -2.37
C LEU A 295 -12.03 -5.21 -2.61
N PHE A 296 -12.85 -5.58 -3.59
CA PHE A 296 -13.07 -6.98 -3.97
C PHE A 296 -11.77 -7.60 -4.51
N ARG A 297 -11.10 -6.93 -5.45
CA ARG A 297 -9.81 -7.37 -6.01
C ARG A 297 -8.76 -7.54 -4.92
N GLN A 298 -8.59 -6.56 -4.05
CA GLN A 298 -7.61 -6.61 -2.96
C GLN A 298 -7.95 -7.71 -1.93
N LEU A 299 -9.15 -7.69 -1.38
CA LEU A 299 -9.48 -8.48 -0.20
C LEU A 299 -9.96 -9.90 -0.53
N ARG A 300 -10.62 -10.10 -1.70
CA ARG A 300 -11.19 -11.37 -2.13
C ARG A 300 -10.34 -12.11 -3.14
N LEU A 301 -9.56 -11.37 -3.94
CA LEU A 301 -8.69 -11.96 -4.96
C LEU A 301 -7.20 -11.79 -4.66
N CYS A 302 -6.85 -11.18 -3.52
CA CYS A 302 -5.47 -10.94 -3.11
C CYS A 302 -4.63 -10.29 -4.22
N GLN A 303 -5.22 -9.33 -4.91
CA GLN A 303 -4.60 -8.58 -5.99
C GLN A 303 -4.09 -7.24 -5.46
N TRP A 304 -2.85 -6.90 -5.77
CA TRP A 304 -2.33 -5.57 -5.48
C TRP A 304 -3.05 -4.55 -6.36
N VAL A 305 -3.70 -3.60 -5.73
CA VAL A 305 -4.45 -2.53 -6.40
C VAL A 305 -3.79 -1.21 -6.08
N LYS A 306 -3.53 -0.41 -7.10
CA LYS A 306 -3.07 0.95 -6.90
C LYS A 306 -4.27 1.74 -6.36
N GLN A 307 -4.21 2.11 -5.11
CA GLN A 307 -5.20 2.94 -4.40
C GLN A 307 -6.62 2.33 -4.22
N ALA A 308 -7.13 2.35 -2.99
CA ALA A 308 -8.45 1.81 -2.66
C ALA A 308 -9.61 2.66 -3.22
N VAL A 309 -9.41 3.97 -3.44
CA VAL A 309 -10.40 4.89 -4.05
C VAL A 309 -9.66 5.96 -4.84
N ARG A 310 -9.73 5.88 -6.16
CA ARG A 310 -9.28 6.97 -7.03
C ARG A 310 -10.26 8.13 -6.94
N TRP A 311 -9.76 9.29 -6.57
CA TRP A 311 -10.58 10.49 -6.59
C TRP A 311 -10.84 10.95 -8.03
N MET A 312 -9.80 11.03 -8.88
CA MET A 312 -9.93 11.47 -10.26
C MET A 312 -10.32 10.29 -11.17
N PRO A 313 -11.46 10.37 -11.90
CA PRO A 313 -11.82 9.37 -12.92
C PRO A 313 -10.93 9.54 -14.16
N MET A 314 -9.84 8.75 -14.24
CA MET A 314 -8.80 8.94 -15.24
C MET A 314 -9.29 8.83 -16.69
N GLU A 315 -10.33 8.03 -16.96
CA GLU A 315 -10.96 8.01 -18.29
C GLU A 315 -11.53 9.37 -18.71
N LYS A 316 -12.07 10.14 -17.76
CA LYS A 316 -12.58 11.48 -18.00
C LYS A 316 -11.45 12.51 -18.09
N TRP A 317 -10.45 12.36 -17.22
CA TRP A 317 -9.24 13.17 -17.30
C TRP A 317 -8.56 13.02 -18.67
N ASP A 318 -8.35 11.79 -19.13
CA ASP A 318 -7.70 11.51 -20.42
C ASP A 318 -8.50 12.06 -21.62
N LYS A 319 -9.82 12.19 -21.54
CA LYS A 319 -10.65 12.87 -22.55
C LYS A 319 -10.40 14.38 -22.59
N CYS A 320 -9.88 14.96 -21.53
CA CYS A 320 -9.47 16.38 -21.48
C CYS A 320 -8.05 16.61 -22.03
N ALA A 321 -7.41 15.61 -22.61
CA ALA A 321 -6.05 15.72 -23.20
C ALA A 321 -6.05 16.42 -24.58
N PHE A 322 -6.92 17.44 -24.76
CA PHE A 322 -6.89 18.27 -25.94
C PHE A 322 -5.54 18.94 -26.09
N ALA A 323 -5.04 19.02 -27.32
CA ALA A 323 -3.76 19.65 -27.62
C ALA A 323 -3.74 21.10 -27.13
N VAL A 324 -2.66 21.47 -26.46
CA VAL A 324 -2.38 22.84 -26.00
C VAL A 324 -1.25 23.38 -26.84
N ASP A 325 -1.50 24.48 -27.51
CA ASP A 325 -0.46 25.26 -28.25
C ASP A 325 -0.01 26.44 -27.39
N PRO A 326 1.20 26.41 -26.79
CA PRO A 326 1.71 27.47 -25.95
C PRO A 326 1.86 28.81 -26.67
N GLU A 327 2.11 28.80 -27.99
CA GLU A 327 2.24 30.03 -28.77
C GLU A 327 0.88 30.73 -28.97
N ALA A 328 -0.19 29.97 -29.11
CA ALA A 328 -1.55 30.51 -29.20
C ALA A 328 -2.04 31.13 -27.87
N LEU A 329 -1.37 30.85 -26.74
CA LEU A 329 -1.70 31.40 -25.43
C LEU A 329 -0.97 32.73 -25.13
N GLN A 330 -0.07 33.20 -26.01
CA GLN A 330 0.69 34.44 -25.78
C GLN A 330 -0.22 35.63 -25.53
N GLY A 331 0.11 36.40 -24.47
CA GLY A 331 -0.64 37.56 -24.05
C GLY A 331 -1.98 37.29 -23.35
N ARG A 332 -2.48 36.04 -23.35
CA ARG A 332 -3.70 35.66 -22.63
C ARG A 332 -3.53 35.83 -21.14
N ALA A 333 -4.60 36.25 -20.47
CA ALA A 333 -4.66 36.29 -19.02
C ALA A 333 -4.63 34.88 -18.44
N CYS A 334 -3.78 34.67 -17.44
CA CYS A 334 -3.69 33.39 -16.72
C CYS A 334 -3.38 33.60 -15.24
N TYR A 335 -3.50 32.51 -14.49
CA TYR A 335 -3.28 32.46 -13.05
C TYR A 335 -2.33 31.34 -12.73
N GLY A 336 -1.35 31.62 -11.86
CA GLY A 336 -0.34 30.65 -11.44
C GLY A 336 -0.68 29.96 -10.13
N GLY A 337 -0.27 28.71 -9.99
CA GLY A 337 -0.22 27.99 -8.72
C GLY A 337 1.17 27.44 -8.51
N LEU A 338 1.77 27.70 -7.36
CA LEU A 338 3.13 27.32 -7.01
C LEU A 338 3.13 26.43 -5.77
N ASP A 339 3.54 25.18 -5.91
CA ASP A 339 3.74 24.24 -4.82
C ASP A 339 5.23 23.87 -4.74
N LEU A 340 5.90 24.36 -3.70
CA LEU A 340 7.34 24.24 -3.51
C LEU A 340 7.69 23.02 -2.68
N SER A 341 8.67 22.26 -3.12
CA SER A 341 9.28 21.21 -2.31
C SER A 341 10.40 21.72 -1.43
N SER A 342 10.56 21.18 -0.24
CA SER A 342 11.63 21.61 0.68
C SER A 342 12.99 20.97 0.40
N THR A 343 13.07 19.73 -0.07
CA THR A 343 14.36 19.03 -0.28
C THR A 343 14.34 17.88 -1.29
N THR A 344 13.31 17.04 -1.29
CA THR A 344 13.32 15.79 -2.08
C THR A 344 12.10 15.59 -2.97
N ASP A 345 11.12 16.48 -2.92
CA ASP A 345 9.90 16.41 -3.69
C ASP A 345 10.00 17.16 -5.03
N ILE A 346 8.98 17.00 -5.87
CA ILE A 346 8.88 17.75 -7.13
C ILE A 346 8.33 19.14 -6.82
N THR A 347 9.00 20.18 -7.30
CA THR A 347 8.41 21.51 -7.31
C THR A 347 7.54 21.66 -8.55
N ALA A 348 6.34 22.19 -8.37
CA ALA A 348 5.36 22.37 -9.43
C ALA A 348 4.94 23.84 -9.56
N PHE A 349 4.96 24.35 -10.79
CA PHE A 349 4.30 25.60 -11.17
C PHE A 349 3.31 25.32 -12.29
N VAL A 350 2.08 25.74 -12.12
CA VAL A 350 1.01 25.48 -13.09
C VAL A 350 0.32 26.77 -13.44
N LEU A 351 0.19 27.07 -14.75
CA LEU A 351 -0.64 28.15 -15.25
C LEU A 351 -2.01 27.62 -15.68
N VAL A 352 -3.06 28.30 -15.26
CA VAL A 352 -4.44 28.06 -15.69
C VAL A 352 -4.95 29.28 -16.43
N PHE A 353 -5.37 29.08 -17.68
CA PHE A 353 -5.97 30.09 -18.54
C PHE A 353 -7.49 29.89 -18.51
N PRO A 354 -8.28 30.87 -18.05
CA PRO A 354 -9.73 30.80 -18.11
C PRO A 354 -10.24 30.91 -19.56
N PRO A 355 -11.45 30.41 -19.84
CA PRO A 355 -12.07 30.55 -21.15
C PRO A 355 -12.29 32.03 -21.52
N GLU A 356 -12.05 32.39 -22.77
CA GLU A 356 -12.23 33.77 -23.27
C GLU A 356 -13.62 33.99 -23.90
N TYR A 357 -14.26 32.92 -24.33
CA TYR A 357 -15.59 32.95 -24.95
C TYR A 357 -16.43 31.74 -24.59
N ALA A 358 -17.72 31.78 -24.83
CA ALA A 358 -18.63 30.68 -24.56
C ALA A 358 -18.24 29.44 -25.41
N GLY A 359 -17.97 28.32 -24.74
CA GLY A 359 -17.54 27.07 -25.36
C GLY A 359 -16.00 26.86 -25.40
N ASP A 360 -15.22 27.86 -25.01
CA ASP A 360 -13.79 27.70 -24.75
C ASP A 360 -13.55 26.90 -23.46
N LYS A 361 -12.35 26.34 -23.31
CA LYS A 361 -11.96 25.49 -22.18
C LYS A 361 -10.97 26.20 -21.26
N TYR A 362 -10.94 25.75 -20.00
CA TYR A 362 -9.81 26.06 -19.14
C TYR A 362 -8.58 25.33 -19.65
N VAL A 363 -7.51 26.05 -19.94
CA VAL A 363 -6.24 25.46 -20.41
C VAL A 363 -5.28 25.37 -19.24
N ILE A 364 -4.66 24.20 -19.05
CA ILE A 364 -3.69 23.92 -17.99
C ILE A 364 -2.33 23.73 -18.62
N LEU A 365 -1.35 24.53 -18.21
CA LEU A 365 0.03 24.49 -18.67
C LEU A 365 0.97 24.26 -17.47
N PRO A 366 1.41 23.01 -17.20
CA PRO A 366 2.21 22.68 -16.04
C PRO A 366 3.70 22.69 -16.33
N PHE A 367 4.50 22.98 -15.28
CA PHE A 367 5.95 22.94 -15.27
C PHE A 367 6.44 22.29 -13.98
N PHE A 368 7.48 21.45 -14.09
CA PHE A 368 7.98 20.66 -12.98
C PHE A 368 9.50 20.70 -12.89
N TRP A 369 10.03 20.68 -11.66
CA TRP A 369 11.45 20.63 -11.36
C TRP A 369 11.78 19.61 -10.30
N ILE A 370 12.95 18.96 -10.47
CA ILE A 370 13.53 18.00 -9.53
C ILE A 370 15.05 18.25 -9.46
N PRO A 371 15.72 18.02 -8.31
CA PRO A 371 17.17 18.06 -8.26
C PRO A 371 17.81 17.02 -9.16
N GLU A 372 18.88 17.38 -9.89
CA GLU A 372 19.57 16.49 -10.83
C GLU A 372 20.32 15.35 -10.12
N ASP A 373 20.94 15.65 -8.98
CA ASP A 373 21.70 14.67 -8.24
C ASP A 373 20.81 13.48 -7.81
N ASN A 374 21.33 12.28 -8.05
CA ASN A 374 20.64 11.04 -7.71
C ASN A 374 19.33 10.76 -8.46
N LEU A 375 19.11 11.33 -9.64
CA LEU A 375 17.92 11.08 -10.46
C LEU A 375 17.72 9.56 -10.69
N ASP A 376 18.78 8.84 -11.06
CA ASP A 376 18.75 7.38 -11.26
C ASP A 376 18.40 6.60 -9.99
N LEU A 377 18.87 7.07 -8.82
CA LEU A 377 18.53 6.46 -7.54
C LEU A 377 17.04 6.68 -7.19
N ARG A 378 16.51 7.87 -7.54
CA ARG A 378 15.08 8.17 -7.35
C ARG A 378 14.21 7.33 -8.26
N VAL A 379 14.58 7.16 -9.55
CA VAL A 379 13.88 6.26 -10.48
C VAL A 379 13.79 4.85 -9.91
N ARG A 380 14.90 4.33 -9.36
CA ARG A 380 14.94 2.98 -8.75
C ARG A 380 14.16 2.87 -7.45
N ARG A 381 14.18 3.91 -6.61
CA ARG A 381 13.51 3.94 -5.33
C ARG A 381 12.00 4.09 -5.48
N ASP A 382 11.59 5.06 -6.31
CA ASP A 382 10.19 5.45 -6.45
C ASP A 382 9.47 4.66 -7.57
N HIS A 383 10.22 3.90 -8.38
CA HIS A 383 9.71 3.19 -9.57
C HIS A 383 8.96 4.09 -10.56
N VAL A 384 9.36 5.37 -10.64
CA VAL A 384 8.78 6.40 -11.50
C VAL A 384 9.80 6.81 -12.56
N PRO A 385 9.41 6.93 -13.84
CA PRO A 385 10.33 7.17 -14.97
C PRO A 385 10.72 8.66 -15.09
N TYR A 386 11.30 9.25 -14.03
CA TYR A 386 11.73 10.65 -14.02
C TYR A 386 12.75 10.96 -15.10
N ASP A 387 13.66 10.03 -15.37
CA ASP A 387 14.69 10.14 -16.41
C ASP A 387 14.10 10.16 -17.84
N VAL A 388 12.98 9.46 -18.05
CA VAL A 388 12.25 9.49 -19.33
C VAL A 388 11.55 10.84 -19.50
N TRP A 389 10.88 11.32 -18.45
CA TRP A 389 10.20 12.61 -18.49
C TRP A 389 11.15 13.80 -18.63
N GLU A 390 12.34 13.70 -18.03
CA GLU A 390 13.40 14.69 -18.19
C GLU A 390 13.88 14.75 -19.66
N LYS A 391 14.24 13.60 -20.26
CA LYS A 391 14.67 13.51 -21.67
C LYS A 391 13.60 13.99 -22.65
N GLN A 392 12.32 13.82 -22.30
CA GLN A 392 11.20 14.28 -23.11
C GLN A 392 10.84 15.77 -22.88
N GLY A 393 11.48 16.44 -21.91
CA GLY A 393 11.23 17.85 -21.58
C GLY A 393 10.00 18.12 -20.72
N TYR A 394 9.36 17.08 -20.18
CA TYR A 394 8.21 17.21 -19.28
C TYR A 394 8.61 17.48 -17.82
N LEU A 395 9.85 17.20 -17.46
CA LEU A 395 10.42 17.43 -16.15
C LEU A 395 11.77 18.12 -16.34
N LYS A 396 12.01 19.20 -15.60
CA LYS A 396 13.28 19.93 -15.63
C LYS A 396 14.13 19.53 -14.43
N THR A 397 15.44 19.52 -14.59
CA THR A 397 16.39 19.33 -13.50
C THR A 397 17.01 20.65 -13.08
N THR A 398 17.34 20.76 -11.79
CA THR A 398 18.20 21.84 -11.26
C THR A 398 19.47 21.22 -10.69
N GLU A 399 20.62 21.88 -10.87
CA GLU A 399 21.91 21.40 -10.37
C GLU A 399 21.89 21.15 -8.86
N GLY A 400 22.55 20.05 -8.42
CA GLY A 400 22.72 19.70 -7.01
C GLY A 400 21.61 18.84 -6.41
N ASN A 401 21.63 18.72 -5.06
CA ASN A 401 20.76 17.83 -4.29
C ASN A 401 19.41 18.45 -3.90
N VAL A 402 19.24 19.76 -4.09
CA VAL A 402 18.04 20.54 -3.73
C VAL A 402 17.58 21.36 -4.92
N VAL A 403 16.30 21.66 -4.98
CA VAL A 403 15.76 22.54 -6.02
C VAL A 403 16.23 23.97 -5.78
N HIS A 404 16.95 24.55 -6.74
CA HIS A 404 17.38 25.94 -6.68
C HIS A 404 16.27 26.87 -7.16
N TYR A 405 15.69 27.62 -6.25
CA TYR A 405 14.54 28.51 -6.51
C TYR A 405 14.87 29.63 -7.53
N GLY A 406 16.10 30.08 -7.59
CA GLY A 406 16.51 31.08 -8.59
C GLY A 406 16.24 30.67 -10.04
N PHE A 407 16.40 29.39 -10.38
CA PHE A 407 16.03 28.89 -11.73
C PHE A 407 14.53 28.99 -11.98
N ILE A 408 13.70 28.68 -10.93
CA ILE A 408 12.25 28.75 -11.03
C ILE A 408 11.79 30.20 -11.17
N GLU A 409 12.37 31.12 -10.39
CA GLU A 409 12.08 32.56 -10.44
C GLU A 409 12.37 33.13 -11.82
N SER A 410 13.56 32.83 -12.39
CA SER A 410 13.92 33.25 -13.73
C SER A 410 12.98 32.67 -14.79
N PHE A 411 12.58 31.43 -14.65
CA PHE A 411 11.63 30.77 -15.57
C PHE A 411 10.23 31.41 -15.49
N ILE A 412 9.75 31.73 -14.27
CA ILE A 412 8.48 32.44 -14.09
C ILE A 412 8.53 33.84 -14.71
N ASP A 413 9.66 34.55 -14.62
CA ASP A 413 9.85 35.84 -15.26
C ASP A 413 9.78 35.73 -16.78
N GLU A 414 10.44 34.71 -17.37
CA GLU A 414 10.32 34.40 -18.80
C GLU A 414 8.87 34.13 -19.23
N LEU A 415 8.11 33.40 -18.40
CA LEU A 415 6.69 33.15 -18.65
C LEU A 415 5.85 34.41 -18.52
N GLY A 416 6.19 35.32 -17.60
CA GLY A 416 5.55 36.61 -17.44
C GLY A 416 5.74 37.54 -18.64
N ALA A 417 6.86 37.37 -19.36
CA ALA A 417 7.08 38.08 -20.64
C ALA A 417 6.22 37.53 -21.79
N LYS A 418 5.81 36.25 -21.72
CA LYS A 418 4.98 35.57 -22.74
C LYS A 418 3.49 35.65 -22.45
N TYR A 419 3.09 35.49 -21.20
CA TYR A 419 1.71 35.38 -20.78
C TYR A 419 1.36 36.49 -19.78
N ASN A 420 0.09 36.87 -19.74
CA ASN A 420 -0.38 37.88 -18.80
C ASN A 420 -0.77 37.20 -17.46
N ILE A 421 0.25 36.89 -16.63
CA ILE A 421 0.06 36.27 -15.32
C ILE A 421 -0.52 37.30 -14.36
N ARG A 422 -1.79 37.17 -14.01
CA ARG A 422 -2.52 38.09 -13.13
C ARG A 422 -2.15 37.91 -11.67
N GLU A 423 -2.14 36.67 -11.20
CA GLU A 423 -1.87 36.32 -9.81
C GLU A 423 -1.16 34.98 -9.76
N ILE A 424 -0.33 34.76 -8.73
CA ILE A 424 0.32 33.50 -8.42
C ILE A 424 -0.09 33.09 -7.01
N ALA A 425 -0.85 32.00 -6.88
CA ALA A 425 -1.18 31.40 -5.59
C ALA A 425 -0.01 30.55 -5.10
N PHE A 426 0.35 30.65 -3.82
CA PHE A 426 1.41 29.87 -3.21
C PHE A 426 1.03 29.40 -1.80
N ASP A 427 1.65 28.30 -1.32
CA ASP A 427 1.44 27.84 0.06
C ASP A 427 2.10 28.79 1.06
N ARG A 428 1.36 29.18 2.10
CA ARG A 428 1.81 30.09 3.16
C ARG A 428 3.09 29.65 3.88
N TRP A 429 3.38 28.36 3.89
CA TRP A 429 4.43 27.79 4.71
C TRP A 429 5.69 27.52 3.88
N GLY A 430 6.74 28.31 4.07
CA GLY A 430 8.08 27.96 3.60
C GLY A 430 8.64 28.76 2.42
N ALA A 431 7.92 29.78 1.87
CA ALA A 431 8.33 30.45 0.62
C ALA A 431 8.65 31.94 0.75
N THR A 432 8.94 32.49 1.92
CA THR A 432 9.05 33.93 2.16
C THR A 432 10.03 34.64 1.21
N GLN A 433 11.21 34.06 0.95
CA GLN A 433 12.22 34.66 0.05
C GLN A 433 11.75 34.65 -1.39
N MET A 434 11.20 33.56 -1.88
CA MET A 434 10.73 33.44 -3.26
C MET A 434 9.55 34.38 -3.54
N VAL A 435 8.65 34.55 -2.57
CA VAL A 435 7.54 35.49 -2.66
C VAL A 435 8.07 36.92 -2.85
N GLN A 436 9.03 37.35 -2.01
CA GLN A 436 9.65 38.67 -2.12
C GLN A 436 10.35 38.89 -3.47
N ASN A 437 11.00 37.84 -3.98
CA ASN A 437 11.67 37.90 -5.28
C ASN A 437 10.66 38.04 -6.42
N LEU A 438 9.58 37.26 -6.41
CA LEU A 438 8.51 37.33 -7.41
C LEU A 438 7.76 38.68 -7.36
N GLU A 439 7.49 39.21 -6.17
CA GLU A 439 6.91 40.55 -6.01
C GLU A 439 7.88 41.62 -6.52
N GLY A 440 9.19 41.44 -6.27
CA GLY A 440 10.24 42.33 -6.82
C GLY A 440 10.33 42.30 -8.35
N LEU A 441 9.93 41.19 -9.00
CA LEU A 441 9.81 41.06 -10.46
C LEU A 441 8.47 41.63 -10.99
N GLY A 442 7.57 42.08 -10.10
CA GLY A 442 6.29 42.72 -10.47
C GLY A 442 5.09 41.81 -10.50
N PHE A 443 5.21 40.55 -10.03
CA PHE A 443 4.10 39.64 -9.95
C PHE A 443 3.23 39.86 -8.68
N THR A 444 1.92 39.68 -8.82
CA THR A 444 1.01 39.67 -7.69
C THR A 444 0.99 38.24 -7.08
N VAL A 445 1.53 38.09 -5.89
CA VAL A 445 1.62 36.79 -5.21
C VAL A 445 0.59 36.72 -4.11
N VAL A 446 -0.25 35.66 -4.11
CA VAL A 446 -1.39 35.51 -3.20
C VAL A 446 -1.19 34.29 -2.29
N PRO A 447 -1.17 34.48 -0.96
CA PRO A 447 -1.05 33.36 -0.03
C PRO A 447 -2.31 32.50 -0.08
N PHE A 448 -2.11 31.18 -0.24
CA PHE A 448 -3.19 30.19 -0.33
C PHE A 448 -3.10 29.20 0.84
N GLY A 449 -4.21 28.91 1.48
CA GLY A 449 -4.27 27.94 2.58
C GLY A 449 -4.57 26.53 2.06
N GLN A 450 -3.79 25.53 2.48
CA GLN A 450 -4.05 24.12 2.13
C GLN A 450 -5.08 23.46 3.09
N GLY A 451 -5.95 24.24 3.75
CA GLY A 451 -7.06 23.78 4.57
C GLY A 451 -8.32 23.47 3.74
N PHE A 452 -9.30 22.82 4.37
CA PHE A 452 -10.59 22.52 3.72
C PHE A 452 -11.30 23.77 3.17
N LYS A 453 -11.21 24.89 3.86
CA LYS A 453 -11.87 26.15 3.49
C LYS A 453 -11.42 26.65 2.11
N ASP A 454 -10.10 26.65 1.87
CA ASP A 454 -9.53 27.23 0.67
C ASP A 454 -9.45 26.17 -0.47
N MET A 455 -9.12 24.91 -0.14
CA MET A 455 -8.95 23.85 -1.12
C MET A 455 -10.26 23.23 -1.63
N SER A 456 -11.33 23.17 -0.81
CA SER A 456 -12.53 22.41 -1.17
C SER A 456 -13.26 22.96 -2.40
N PRO A 457 -13.54 24.26 -2.53
CA PRO A 457 -14.23 24.77 -3.71
C PRO A 457 -13.50 24.48 -5.03
N PRO A 458 -12.20 24.81 -5.20
CA PRO A 458 -11.50 24.55 -6.46
C PRO A 458 -11.25 23.04 -6.70
N THR A 459 -11.13 22.22 -5.65
CA THR A 459 -11.05 20.76 -5.79
C THR A 459 -12.33 20.19 -6.40
N LYS A 460 -13.49 20.59 -5.88
CA LYS A 460 -14.79 20.19 -6.43
C LYS A 460 -14.98 20.69 -7.86
N GLU A 461 -14.55 21.91 -8.12
CA GLU A 461 -14.66 22.51 -9.46
C GLU A 461 -13.75 21.80 -10.47
N LEU A 462 -12.52 21.43 -10.11
CA LEU A 462 -11.64 20.63 -10.97
C LEU A 462 -12.31 19.31 -11.36
N MET A 463 -12.98 18.64 -10.43
CA MET A 463 -13.74 17.44 -10.70
C MET A 463 -14.89 17.71 -11.68
N ARG A 464 -15.68 18.77 -11.44
CA ARG A 464 -16.79 19.15 -12.32
C ARG A 464 -16.32 19.44 -13.74
N LEU A 465 -15.28 20.26 -13.90
CA LEU A 465 -14.70 20.60 -15.20
C LEU A 465 -14.16 19.37 -15.94
N THR A 466 -13.59 18.41 -15.20
CA THR A 466 -13.13 17.13 -15.78
C THR A 466 -14.32 16.30 -16.28
N LEU A 467 -15.37 16.16 -15.46
CA LEU A 467 -16.56 15.38 -15.83
C LEU A 467 -17.29 15.98 -17.05
N ASP A 468 -17.33 17.30 -17.12
CA ASP A 468 -17.96 18.07 -18.21
C ASP A 468 -17.03 18.25 -19.44
N GLU A 469 -15.81 17.69 -19.40
CA GLU A 469 -14.80 17.77 -20.47
C GLU A 469 -14.46 19.24 -20.84
N GLN A 470 -14.48 20.15 -19.84
CA GLN A 470 -14.22 21.60 -19.99
C GLN A 470 -12.75 21.98 -19.71
N LEU A 471 -11.84 21.01 -19.70
CA LEU A 471 -10.41 21.22 -19.53
C LEU A 471 -9.64 20.91 -20.83
N ALA A 472 -8.46 21.51 -20.99
CA ALA A 472 -7.45 21.16 -21.98
C ALA A 472 -6.07 21.18 -21.29
N HIS A 473 -5.44 20.00 -21.11
CA HIS A 473 -4.17 19.86 -20.40
C HIS A 473 -3.05 19.23 -21.23
N GLY A 474 -3.24 19.07 -22.54
CA GLY A 474 -2.20 18.61 -23.46
C GLY A 474 -1.73 17.17 -23.24
N GLY A 475 -2.37 16.39 -22.37
CA GLY A 475 -1.94 15.03 -22.06
C GLY A 475 -0.60 14.96 -21.31
N HIS A 476 -0.20 16.00 -20.56
CA HIS A 476 1.09 16.08 -19.87
C HIS A 476 1.32 14.89 -18.93
N PRO A 477 2.33 14.03 -19.14
CA PRO A 477 2.44 12.74 -18.45
C PRO A 477 2.72 12.87 -16.95
N VAL A 478 3.52 13.86 -16.52
CA VAL A 478 3.81 14.11 -15.09
C VAL A 478 2.53 14.56 -14.38
N LEU A 479 1.79 15.51 -14.95
CA LEU A 479 0.53 15.96 -14.35
C LEU A 479 -0.52 14.83 -14.31
N ARG A 480 -0.61 14.04 -15.39
CA ARG A 480 -1.49 12.87 -15.45
C ARG A 480 -1.17 11.86 -14.33
N TRP A 481 0.11 11.57 -14.13
CA TRP A 481 0.56 10.69 -13.05
C TRP A 481 0.21 11.25 -11.68
N MET A 482 0.38 12.55 -11.44
CA MET A 482 0.02 13.19 -10.18
C MET A 482 -1.50 13.20 -9.94
N MET A 483 -2.31 13.36 -10.98
CA MET A 483 -3.78 13.27 -10.88
C MET A 483 -4.26 11.83 -10.59
N ASP A 484 -3.55 10.81 -11.09
CA ASP A 484 -3.85 9.40 -10.79
C ASP A 484 -3.51 9.04 -9.32
N ASN A 485 -2.54 9.73 -8.73
CA ASN A 485 -2.07 9.49 -7.36
C ASN A 485 -2.87 10.23 -6.28
N ILE A 486 -3.67 11.22 -6.65
CA ILE A 486 -4.34 12.10 -5.69
C ILE A 486 -5.34 11.34 -4.82
N HIS A 487 -5.15 11.43 -3.52
CA HIS A 487 -6.15 11.05 -2.52
C HIS A 487 -6.79 12.31 -1.96
N VAL A 488 -8.10 12.31 -1.74
CA VAL A 488 -8.80 13.40 -1.08
C VAL A 488 -9.30 13.00 0.29
N ARG A 489 -9.18 13.91 1.23
CA ARG A 489 -9.76 13.81 2.55
C ARG A 489 -11.08 14.56 2.56
N THR A 490 -12.12 13.95 3.15
CA THR A 490 -13.44 14.57 3.33
C THR A 490 -13.67 14.83 4.81
N ASP A 491 -14.18 16.02 5.14
CA ASP A 491 -14.63 16.35 6.49
C ASP A 491 -16.12 15.96 6.69
N PRO A 492 -16.65 15.98 7.94
CA PRO A 492 -18.05 15.67 8.21
C PRO A 492 -19.06 16.59 7.51
N ALA A 493 -18.65 17.78 7.08
CA ALA A 493 -19.48 18.72 6.32
C ALA A 493 -19.44 18.48 4.80
N GLY A 494 -18.73 17.45 4.35
CA GLY A 494 -18.59 17.11 2.92
C GLY A 494 -17.61 18.01 2.16
N ASN A 495 -16.74 18.76 2.85
CA ASN A 495 -15.63 19.46 2.20
C ASN A 495 -14.52 18.48 1.87
N VAL A 496 -13.86 18.69 0.73
CA VAL A 496 -12.79 17.82 0.24
C VAL A 496 -11.50 18.62 0.07
N LYS A 497 -10.37 17.96 0.31
CA LYS A 497 -9.05 18.52 -0.02
C LYS A 497 -8.06 17.42 -0.38
N PRO A 498 -7.05 17.68 -1.21
CA PRO A 498 -5.93 16.77 -1.41
C PRO A 498 -5.24 16.41 -0.08
N ASP A 499 -4.85 15.16 0.06
CA ASP A 499 -4.15 14.64 1.24
C ASP A 499 -2.79 14.08 0.80
N LYS A 500 -1.71 14.87 0.97
CA LYS A 500 -0.34 14.47 0.59
C LYS A 500 0.16 13.24 1.36
N GLU A 501 -0.30 13.05 2.61
CA GLU A 501 0.13 11.91 3.44
C GLU A 501 -0.47 10.58 3.00
N LYS A 502 -1.71 10.62 2.46
CA LYS A 502 -2.44 9.43 2.03
C LYS A 502 -2.38 9.20 0.51
N SER A 503 -1.87 10.15 -0.24
CA SER A 503 -1.64 9.98 -1.68
C SER A 503 -0.56 8.93 -1.92
N THR A 504 -0.75 8.11 -2.94
CA THR A 504 0.13 6.96 -3.23
C THR A 504 1.55 7.43 -3.58
N GLU A 505 1.64 8.58 -4.25
CA GLU A 505 2.88 9.23 -4.71
C GLU A 505 2.74 10.75 -4.66
N LYS A 506 3.68 11.46 -5.28
CA LYS A 506 3.70 12.93 -5.38
C LYS A 506 2.45 13.48 -6.08
N ILE A 507 1.89 14.57 -5.53
CA ILE A 507 0.70 15.25 -6.06
C ILE A 507 0.87 16.77 -6.19
N ASP A 508 2.10 17.26 -6.12
CA ASP A 508 2.41 18.70 -6.08
C ASP A 508 1.82 19.46 -7.28
N GLY A 509 1.86 18.88 -8.48
CA GLY A 509 1.22 19.46 -9.67
C GLY A 509 -0.31 19.48 -9.59
N ALA A 510 -0.93 18.51 -8.94
CA ALA A 510 -2.37 18.53 -8.72
C ALA A 510 -2.76 19.64 -7.72
N VAL A 511 -1.98 19.81 -6.65
CA VAL A 511 -2.16 20.89 -5.67
C VAL A 511 -1.97 22.26 -6.33
N ALA A 512 -0.88 22.42 -7.09
CA ALA A 512 -0.62 23.66 -7.85
C ALA A 512 -1.75 23.97 -8.85
N THR A 513 -2.27 22.96 -9.55
CA THR A 513 -3.41 23.11 -10.47
C THR A 513 -4.67 23.60 -9.74
N ILE A 514 -4.98 23.04 -8.57
CA ILE A 514 -6.14 23.43 -7.76
C ILE A 514 -5.99 24.88 -7.29
N MET A 515 -4.80 25.28 -6.84
CA MET A 515 -4.53 26.65 -6.41
C MET A 515 -4.66 27.66 -7.56
N ALA A 516 -4.08 27.35 -8.73
CA ALA A 516 -4.20 28.18 -9.92
C ALA A 516 -5.65 28.30 -10.41
N LEU A 517 -6.40 27.20 -10.37
CA LEU A 517 -7.81 27.16 -10.76
C LEU A 517 -8.68 28.03 -9.84
N ASP A 518 -8.44 28.03 -8.52
CA ASP A 518 -9.14 28.95 -7.60
C ASP A 518 -9.00 30.41 -8.04
N ARG A 519 -7.76 30.81 -8.38
CA ARG A 519 -7.51 32.18 -8.82
C ARG A 519 -8.17 32.48 -10.17
N ALA A 520 -8.10 31.54 -11.11
CA ALA A 520 -8.73 31.67 -12.42
C ALA A 520 -10.27 31.82 -12.34
N ILE A 521 -10.92 31.10 -11.42
CA ILE A 521 -12.37 31.20 -11.19
C ILE A 521 -12.73 32.57 -10.58
N ARG A 522 -11.95 33.04 -9.59
CA ARG A 522 -12.22 34.29 -8.89
C ARG A 522 -11.89 35.51 -9.75
N GLY A 523 -10.82 35.45 -10.54
CA GLY A 523 -10.36 36.57 -11.38
C GLY A 523 -11.07 36.65 -12.73
N GLY A 524 -11.68 35.58 -13.24
CA GLY A 524 -12.50 35.61 -14.47
C GLY A 524 -13.84 36.33 -14.32
N GLY A 525 -14.15 36.80 -13.13
CA GLY A 525 -15.37 37.56 -12.80
C GLY A 525 -15.19 39.07 -12.76
N ASP A 526 -14.49 39.69 -13.73
CA ASP A 526 -14.43 41.15 -13.86
C ASP A 526 -15.74 41.76 -14.44
N THR A 527 -16.83 40.99 -14.42
CA THR A 527 -18.21 41.46 -14.51
C THR A 527 -18.85 41.32 -13.12
N GLY A 528 -18.60 42.27 -12.27
CA GLY A 528 -19.22 42.74 -11.03
C GLY A 528 -20.30 41.96 -10.28
N ALA A 529 -20.41 40.62 -10.43
CA ALA A 529 -21.27 39.79 -9.62
C ALA A 529 -20.64 38.40 -9.45
N SER A 530 -20.34 38.00 -8.21
CA SER A 530 -19.95 36.64 -7.87
C SER A 530 -21.07 35.68 -8.28
N ILE A 531 -20.72 34.64 -9.06
CA ILE A 531 -21.67 33.54 -9.40
C ILE A 531 -22.27 32.89 -8.14
N TYR A 532 -21.64 33.08 -7.00
CA TYR A 532 -22.13 32.60 -5.68
C TYR A 532 -23.12 33.55 -5.00
N ASP A 533 -23.21 34.82 -5.43
CA ASP A 533 -24.17 35.78 -4.91
C ASP A 533 -25.55 35.62 -5.55
N GLU A 534 -25.64 35.03 -6.75
CA GLU A 534 -26.91 34.77 -7.43
C GLU A 534 -27.54 33.41 -7.16
N ARG A 535 -26.79 32.45 -6.63
CA ARG A 535 -27.32 31.12 -6.26
C ARG A 535 -27.19 30.91 -4.77
N GLY A 536 -28.22 31.26 -4.04
CA GLY A 536 -28.37 30.92 -2.63
C GLY A 536 -28.05 29.45 -2.37
N LEU A 537 -27.47 29.14 -1.19
CA LEU A 537 -27.18 27.82 -0.68
C LEU A 537 -28.30 26.82 -1.02
N LEU A 538 -28.06 25.92 -1.95
CA LEU A 538 -28.84 24.70 -2.10
C LEU A 538 -28.36 23.72 -1.01
N LEU A 539 -29.12 23.68 0.08
CA LEU A 539 -29.12 22.56 1.01
C LEU A 539 -29.85 21.40 0.33
N LEU A 540 -29.10 20.34 0.04
CA LEU A 540 -29.60 18.99 -0.24
C LEU A 540 -29.09 18.04 0.84
#